data_722860a6aae980109fc53e7c262c60a3
#
_entry.id   722860a6aae980109fc53e7c262c60a3
#
_cell.length_a   1.000
_cell.length_b   1.000
_cell.length_c   1.000
_cell.angle_alpha   90.00
_cell.angle_beta   90.00
_cell.angle_gamma   90.00
#
_symmetry.space_group_name_H-M   'P 1'
#
loop_
_entity.id
_entity.type
_entity.pdbx_description
1 polymer ?
#
loop_
_entity_poly.entity_id
_entity_poly.type
_entity_poly.pdbx_seq_one_letter_code
_entity_poly.pdbx_strand_id
1 'polypeptide(L)'
;CSSDLSKGIAAIIMPGIMGIIADKWLRAERAYMLCHLVCAGVLFYAASVTDPDMMFWVMLVNAMAFMPTIALSNSVSYSCLAQAGLDPVTAFPPIRVFGTVGFIVAMWAVSLLHLELSSLQLYIASGASLLLSAYALTLPKIPVAEKKATTSLASKLGLDAFVLFKN
;
A
#
# COMPACT_ATOMS: atom_id res chain seq x y z
N CYS A 1 17.71 -12.54 4.67
CA CYS A 1 18.51 -11.33 4.95
C CYS A 1 18.47 -10.30 3.83
N SER A 2 18.72 -10.68 2.55
CA SER A 2 18.70 -9.69 1.45
C SER A 2 17.29 -9.23 1.07
N SER A 3 16.28 -10.09 1.18
CA SER A 3 14.89 -9.72 0.94
C SER A 3 14.33 -8.73 1.98
N ASP A 4 14.83 -8.76 3.20
CA ASP A 4 14.39 -7.84 4.25
C ASP A 4 15.03 -6.46 4.08
N LEU A 5 16.27 -6.41 3.59
CA LEU A 5 16.93 -5.15 3.25
C LEU A 5 16.21 -4.43 2.10
N SER A 6 15.79 -5.17 1.07
CA SER A 6 15.03 -4.59 -0.06
C SER A 6 13.68 -4.03 0.38
N LYS A 7 12.98 -4.73 1.27
CA LYS A 7 11.73 -4.24 1.87
C LYS A 7 11.97 -3.00 2.73
N GLY A 8 13.06 -2.96 3.50
CA GLY A 8 13.43 -1.81 4.31
C GLY A 8 13.69 -0.56 3.48
N ILE A 9 14.45 -0.67 2.40
CA ILE A 9 14.71 0.44 1.48
C ILE A 9 13.42 0.92 0.81
N ALA A 10 12.61 -0.01 0.30
CA ALA A 10 11.33 0.33 -0.32
C ALA A 10 10.36 1.01 0.68
N ALA A 11 10.32 0.56 1.92
CA ALA A 11 9.46 1.11 2.96
C ALA A 11 9.82 2.56 3.34
N ILE A 12 11.09 2.93 3.25
CA ILE A 12 11.55 4.28 3.59
C ILE A 12 11.32 5.27 2.42
N ILE A 13 11.67 4.85 1.20
CA ILE A 13 11.74 5.76 0.05
C ILE A 13 10.39 5.88 -0.65
N MET A 14 9.69 4.76 -0.86
CA MET A 14 8.51 4.73 -1.73
C MET A 14 7.27 5.45 -1.19
N PRO A 15 6.95 5.44 0.11
CA PRO A 15 5.81 6.21 0.61
C PRO A 15 5.95 7.71 0.39
N GLY A 16 7.18 8.24 0.53
CA GLY A 16 7.46 9.65 0.26
C GLY A 16 7.31 10.03 -1.22
N ILE A 17 7.88 9.23 -2.11
CA ILE A 17 7.79 9.46 -3.57
C ILE A 17 6.34 9.34 -4.04
N MET A 18 5.64 8.28 -3.63
CA MET A 18 4.25 8.05 -4.04
C MET A 18 3.29 9.06 -3.42
N GLY A 19 3.56 9.54 -2.20
CA GLY A 19 2.81 10.64 -1.61
C GLY A 19 2.90 11.90 -2.50
N ILE A 20 4.10 12.27 -2.94
CA ILE A 20 4.32 13.42 -3.83
C ILE A 20 3.63 13.22 -5.20
N ILE A 21 3.67 12.01 -5.76
CA ILE A 21 3.04 11.69 -7.05
C ILE A 21 1.51 11.70 -6.92
N ALA A 22 0.97 11.08 -5.88
CA ALA A 22 -0.46 11.05 -5.60
C ALA A 22 -1.02 12.45 -5.37
N ASP A 23 -0.29 13.30 -4.62
CA ASP A 23 -0.70 14.67 -4.34
C ASP A 23 -0.69 15.60 -5.59
N LYS A 24 0.16 15.27 -6.57
CA LYS A 24 0.34 16.16 -7.74
C LYS A 24 -0.43 15.73 -8.98
N TRP A 25 -0.49 14.42 -9.25
CA TRP A 25 -0.80 13.93 -10.59
C TRP A 25 -1.92 12.89 -10.61
N LEU A 26 -2.10 12.12 -9.54
CA LEU A 26 -3.05 11.03 -9.47
C LEU A 26 -3.94 11.16 -8.24
N ARG A 27 -5.21 10.93 -8.40
CA ARG A 27 -6.14 10.80 -7.28
C ARG A 27 -5.81 9.53 -6.51
N ALA A 28 -5.93 9.58 -5.17
CA ALA A 28 -5.50 8.50 -4.29
C ALA A 28 -6.10 7.13 -4.66
N GLU A 29 -7.38 7.09 -5.06
CA GLU A 29 -8.04 5.86 -5.51
C GLU A 29 -7.43 5.29 -6.80
N ARG A 30 -7.02 6.16 -7.74
CA ARG A 30 -6.37 5.71 -8.99
C ARG A 30 -4.94 5.23 -8.75
N ALA A 31 -4.20 5.93 -7.89
CA ALA A 31 -2.86 5.49 -7.48
C ALA A 31 -2.93 4.13 -6.78
N TYR A 32 -3.90 3.93 -5.88
CA TYR A 32 -4.15 2.67 -5.20
C TYR A 32 -4.46 1.54 -6.20
N MET A 33 -5.37 1.79 -7.15
CA MET A 33 -5.72 0.86 -8.22
C MET A 33 -4.48 0.45 -9.03
N LEU A 34 -3.68 1.42 -9.50
CA LEU A 34 -2.50 1.16 -10.32
C LEU A 34 -1.44 0.36 -9.56
N CYS A 35 -1.19 0.68 -8.30
CA CYS A 35 -0.26 -0.07 -7.46
C CYS A 35 -0.67 -1.54 -7.33
N HIS A 36 -1.96 -1.81 -7.06
CA HIS A 36 -2.46 -3.18 -6.97
C HIS A 36 -2.46 -3.90 -8.32
N LEU A 37 -2.70 -3.20 -9.43
CA LEU A 37 -2.59 -3.79 -10.76
C LEU A 37 -1.16 -4.21 -11.07
N VAL A 38 -0.17 -3.38 -10.73
CA VAL A 38 1.26 -3.73 -10.86
C VAL A 38 1.61 -4.91 -9.96
N CYS A 39 1.17 -4.91 -8.69
CA CYS A 39 1.38 -6.03 -7.77
C CYS A 39 0.80 -7.34 -8.34
N ALA A 40 -0.41 -7.31 -8.90
CA ALA A 40 -1.02 -8.48 -9.50
C ALA A 40 -0.18 -9.07 -10.63
N GLY A 41 0.30 -8.25 -11.56
CA GLY A 41 1.16 -8.68 -12.66
C GLY A 41 2.51 -9.22 -12.20
N VAL A 42 3.14 -8.52 -11.26
CA VAL A 42 4.45 -8.90 -10.71
C VAL A 42 4.36 -10.22 -9.92
N LEU A 43 3.33 -10.41 -9.09
CA LEU A 43 3.12 -11.65 -8.32
C LEU A 43 2.76 -12.82 -9.24
N PHE A 44 1.99 -12.59 -10.30
CA PHE A 44 1.70 -13.61 -11.29
C PHE A 44 2.98 -14.07 -11.98
N TYR A 45 3.84 -13.15 -12.38
CA TYR A 45 5.14 -13.46 -12.95
C TYR A 45 6.05 -14.17 -11.95
N ALA A 46 6.11 -13.70 -10.70
CA ALA A 46 6.90 -14.30 -9.63
C ALA A 46 6.58 -15.78 -9.41
N ALA A 47 5.33 -16.20 -9.58
CA ALA A 47 4.91 -17.58 -9.41
C ALA A 47 5.55 -18.55 -10.43
N SER A 48 6.07 -18.04 -11.55
CA SER A 48 6.77 -18.80 -12.58
C SER A 48 8.30 -18.70 -12.50
N VAL A 49 8.82 -17.83 -11.64
CA VAL A 49 10.27 -17.61 -11.47
C VAL A 49 10.86 -18.68 -10.55
N THR A 50 11.89 -19.38 -11.02
CA THR A 50 12.60 -20.41 -10.25
C THR A 50 14.01 -19.98 -9.85
N ASP A 51 14.58 -18.97 -10.53
CA ASP A 51 15.89 -18.44 -10.23
C ASP A 51 15.86 -17.51 -9.00
N PRO A 52 16.69 -17.76 -7.97
CA PRO A 52 16.70 -16.96 -6.74
C PRO A 52 17.07 -15.50 -6.95
N ASP A 53 17.98 -15.20 -7.85
CA ASP A 53 18.44 -13.82 -8.13
C ASP A 53 17.33 -13.04 -8.83
N MET A 54 16.69 -13.65 -9.82
CA MET A 54 15.53 -13.05 -10.49
C MET A 54 14.36 -12.84 -9.50
N MET A 55 14.10 -13.80 -8.62
CA MET A 55 13.07 -13.70 -7.59
C MET A 55 13.32 -12.51 -6.67
N PHE A 56 14.56 -12.23 -6.30
CA PHE A 56 14.90 -11.05 -5.50
C PHE A 56 14.47 -9.75 -6.17
N TRP A 57 14.80 -9.58 -7.46
CA TRP A 57 14.44 -8.37 -8.19
C TRP A 57 12.93 -8.23 -8.39
N VAL A 58 12.25 -9.32 -8.69
CA VAL A 58 10.79 -9.33 -8.83
C VAL A 58 10.10 -8.96 -7.51
N MET A 59 10.57 -9.52 -6.38
CA MET A 59 10.03 -9.18 -5.06
C MET A 59 10.36 -7.74 -4.64
N LEU A 60 11.51 -7.20 -5.07
CA LEU A 60 11.84 -5.79 -4.85
C LEU A 60 10.83 -4.88 -5.57
N VAL A 61 10.55 -5.15 -6.85
CA VAL A 61 9.55 -4.38 -7.62
C VAL A 61 8.17 -4.49 -6.98
N ASN A 62 7.78 -5.70 -6.55
CA ASN A 62 6.51 -5.89 -5.81
C ASN A 62 6.47 -5.06 -4.53
N ALA A 63 7.53 -5.06 -3.74
CA ALA A 63 7.62 -4.27 -2.52
C ALA A 63 7.51 -2.75 -2.79
N MET A 64 8.16 -2.27 -3.84
CA MET A 64 8.08 -0.87 -4.27
C MET A 64 6.66 -0.45 -4.67
N ALA A 65 5.89 -1.34 -5.31
CA ALA A 65 4.50 -1.09 -5.67
C ALA A 65 3.55 -1.26 -4.47
N PHE A 66 3.83 -2.20 -3.57
CA PHE A 66 2.95 -2.54 -2.45
C PHE A 66 3.07 -1.57 -1.27
N MET A 67 4.27 -1.12 -0.91
CA MET A 67 4.47 -0.27 0.27
C MET A 67 3.63 1.02 0.24
N PRO A 68 3.51 1.73 -0.88
CA PRO A 68 2.66 2.92 -0.96
C PRO A 68 1.18 2.62 -0.74
N THR A 69 0.70 1.41 -1.06
CA THR A 69 -0.72 1.07 -0.93
C THR A 69 -1.21 1.15 0.51
N ILE A 70 -0.33 0.92 1.50
CA ILE A 70 -0.66 1.02 2.92
C ILE A 70 -1.01 2.47 3.28
N ALA A 71 -0.18 3.42 2.84
CA ALA A 71 -0.43 4.85 3.07
C ALA A 71 -1.66 5.35 2.29
N LEU A 72 -1.80 4.93 1.04
CA LEU A 72 -2.94 5.27 0.19
C LEU A 72 -4.26 4.69 0.76
N SER A 73 -4.25 3.46 1.26
CA SER A 73 -5.40 2.84 1.92
C SER A 73 -5.87 3.65 3.13
N ASN A 74 -4.94 4.10 3.98
CA ASN A 74 -5.26 4.96 5.11
C ASN A 74 -5.84 6.30 4.65
N SER A 75 -5.21 6.94 3.66
CA SER A 75 -5.67 8.23 3.10
C SER A 75 -7.08 8.12 2.51
N VAL A 76 -7.34 7.07 1.73
CA VAL A 76 -8.67 6.78 1.17
C VAL A 76 -9.69 6.58 2.27
N SER A 77 -9.36 5.79 3.30
CA SER A 77 -10.25 5.53 4.43
C SER A 77 -10.61 6.80 5.19
N TYR A 78 -9.64 7.65 5.49
CA TYR A 78 -9.90 8.94 6.14
C TYR A 78 -10.78 9.85 5.30
N SER A 79 -10.55 9.90 4.00
CA SER A 79 -11.35 10.71 3.08
C SER A 79 -12.78 10.20 2.97
N CYS A 80 -12.98 8.89 2.92
CA CYS A 80 -14.31 8.28 2.91
C CYS A 80 -15.09 8.54 4.21
N LEU A 81 -14.42 8.43 5.36
CA LEU A 81 -15.04 8.74 6.67
C LEU A 81 -15.44 10.20 6.76
N ALA A 82 -14.58 11.12 6.35
CA ALA A 82 -14.89 12.54 6.32
C ALA A 82 -16.06 12.87 5.39
N GLN A 83 -16.14 12.23 4.21
CA GLN A 83 -17.28 12.39 3.29
C GLN A 83 -18.59 11.83 3.86
N ALA A 84 -18.50 10.78 4.70
CA ALA A 84 -19.64 10.21 5.40
C ALA A 84 -20.07 11.04 6.63
N GLY A 85 -19.39 12.15 6.94
CA GLY A 85 -19.66 12.99 8.11
C GLY A 85 -19.24 12.36 9.43
N LEU A 86 -18.40 11.31 9.39
CA LEU A 86 -17.85 10.66 10.56
C LEU A 86 -16.50 11.26 10.95
N ASP A 87 -16.22 11.36 12.24
CA ASP A 87 -14.91 11.76 12.71
C ASP A 87 -13.87 10.66 12.43
N PRO A 88 -12.86 10.91 11.56
CA PRO A 88 -11.87 9.90 11.21
C PRO A 88 -11.05 9.41 12.41
N VAL A 89 -10.85 10.23 13.44
CA VAL A 89 -10.03 9.89 14.60
C VAL A 89 -10.69 8.79 15.43
N THR A 90 -11.99 8.85 15.58
CA THR A 90 -12.76 7.88 16.37
C THR A 90 -13.25 6.68 15.56
N ALA A 91 -13.58 6.89 14.28
CA ALA A 91 -14.16 5.85 13.43
C ALA A 91 -13.11 4.96 12.71
N PHE A 92 -11.89 5.44 12.50
CA PHE A 92 -10.85 4.68 11.80
C PHE A 92 -10.26 3.50 12.61
N PRO A 93 -10.00 3.60 13.94
CA PRO A 93 -9.39 2.51 14.68
C PRO A 93 -10.15 1.18 14.59
N PRO A 94 -11.48 1.09 14.76
CA PRO A 94 -12.19 -0.17 14.59
C PRO A 94 -12.10 -0.73 13.17
N ILE A 95 -12.11 0.12 12.13
CA ILE A 95 -11.94 -0.33 10.74
C ILE A 95 -10.57 -0.98 10.56
N ARG A 96 -9.53 -0.41 11.14
CA ARG A 96 -8.18 -0.97 11.07
C ARG A 96 -8.07 -2.33 11.78
N VAL A 97 -8.80 -2.53 12.88
CA VAL A 97 -8.87 -3.84 13.56
C VAL A 97 -9.41 -4.93 12.63
N PHE A 98 -10.46 -4.63 11.84
CA PHE A 98 -10.97 -5.59 10.84
C PHE A 98 -9.91 -5.96 9.81
N GLY A 99 -9.05 -5.02 9.39
CA GLY A 99 -7.92 -5.31 8.52
C GLY A 99 -6.93 -6.30 9.16
N THR A 100 -6.65 -6.14 10.45
CA THR A 100 -5.79 -7.08 11.21
C THR A 100 -6.43 -8.47 11.32
N VAL A 101 -7.73 -8.54 11.61
CA VAL A 101 -8.47 -9.81 11.65
C VAL A 101 -8.41 -10.50 10.28
N GLY A 102 -8.65 -9.75 9.20
CA GLY A 102 -8.55 -10.29 7.84
C GLY A 102 -7.15 -10.84 7.53
N PHE A 103 -6.10 -10.18 7.98
CA PHE A 103 -4.73 -10.65 7.84
C PHE A 103 -4.48 -11.97 8.60
N ILE A 104 -4.96 -12.07 9.84
CA ILE A 104 -4.84 -13.30 10.65
C ILE A 104 -5.58 -14.47 9.96
N VAL A 105 -6.80 -14.22 9.49
CA VAL A 105 -7.58 -15.25 8.78
C VAL A 105 -6.88 -15.71 7.51
N ALA A 106 -6.32 -14.78 6.73
CA ALA A 106 -5.56 -15.11 5.53
C ALA A 106 -4.31 -15.94 5.84
N MET A 107 -3.56 -15.59 6.89
CA MET A 107 -2.39 -16.38 7.33
C MET A 107 -2.78 -17.80 7.76
N TRP A 108 -3.86 -17.93 8.53
CA TRP A 108 -4.36 -19.25 8.93
C TRP A 108 -4.82 -20.08 7.72
N ALA A 109 -5.50 -19.46 6.76
CA ALA A 109 -5.92 -20.15 5.55
C ALA A 109 -4.72 -20.67 4.76
N VAL A 110 -3.67 -19.88 4.59
CA VAL A 110 -2.44 -20.29 3.90
C VAL A 110 -1.76 -21.46 4.64
N SER A 111 -1.68 -21.39 5.97
CA SER A 111 -1.04 -22.43 6.79
C SER A 111 -1.85 -23.72 6.81
N LEU A 112 -3.17 -23.64 7.01
CA LEU A 112 -4.04 -24.83 7.04
C LEU A 112 -4.11 -25.54 5.68
N LEU A 113 -3.97 -24.81 4.59
CA LEU A 113 -3.95 -25.37 3.24
C LEU A 113 -2.53 -25.80 2.80
N HIS A 114 -1.55 -25.70 3.69
CA HIS A 114 -0.13 -26.02 3.41
C HIS A 114 0.43 -25.32 2.16
N LEU A 115 0.02 -24.09 1.91
CA LEU A 115 0.43 -23.33 0.73
C LEU A 115 1.75 -22.55 0.92
N GLU A 116 2.36 -22.62 2.09
CA GLU A 116 3.52 -21.81 2.49
C GLU A 116 4.74 -22.00 1.56
N LEU A 117 4.92 -23.21 1.02
CA LEU A 117 6.02 -23.54 0.10
C LEU A 117 5.54 -23.70 -1.36
N SER A 118 4.29 -23.34 -1.65
CA SER A 118 3.71 -23.50 -2.97
C SER A 118 3.68 -22.17 -3.74
N SER A 119 3.98 -22.19 -5.03
CA SER A 119 3.76 -21.06 -5.93
C SER A 119 2.28 -20.65 -6.04
N LEU A 120 1.36 -21.54 -5.66
CA LEU A 120 -0.08 -21.27 -5.63
C LEU A 120 -0.43 -20.09 -4.72
N GLN A 121 0.30 -19.90 -3.62
CA GLN A 121 0.17 -18.73 -2.74
C GLN A 121 0.38 -17.41 -3.51
N LEU A 122 1.34 -17.35 -4.44
CA LEU A 122 1.61 -16.17 -5.25
C LEU A 122 0.49 -15.91 -6.27
N TYR A 123 -0.09 -16.96 -6.85
CA TYR A 123 -1.25 -16.82 -7.74
C TYR A 123 -2.49 -16.33 -6.97
N ILE A 124 -2.73 -16.82 -5.76
CA ILE A 124 -3.82 -16.34 -4.91
C ILE A 124 -3.62 -14.86 -4.54
N ALA A 125 -2.40 -14.49 -4.17
CA ALA A 125 -2.06 -13.10 -3.86
C ALA A 125 -2.22 -12.17 -5.08
N SER A 126 -1.83 -12.65 -6.28
CA SER A 126 -2.06 -11.94 -7.55
C SER A 126 -3.56 -11.73 -7.81
N GLY A 127 -4.37 -12.78 -7.66
CA GLY A 127 -5.83 -12.70 -7.80
C GLY A 127 -6.46 -11.73 -6.80
N ALA A 128 -6.04 -11.77 -5.54
CA ALA A 128 -6.51 -10.82 -4.51
C ALA A 128 -6.13 -9.37 -4.85
N SER A 129 -4.90 -9.13 -5.35
CA SER A 129 -4.47 -7.81 -5.79
C SER A 129 -5.28 -7.31 -6.98
N LEU A 130 -5.64 -8.20 -7.93
CA LEU A 130 -6.50 -7.86 -9.05
C LEU A 130 -7.91 -7.48 -8.60
N LEU A 131 -8.49 -8.23 -7.64
CA LEU A 131 -9.79 -7.92 -7.05
C LEU A 131 -9.77 -6.57 -6.32
N LEU A 132 -8.71 -6.27 -5.57
CA LEU A 132 -8.54 -4.98 -4.90
C LEU A 132 -8.40 -3.83 -5.91
N SER A 133 -7.69 -4.05 -7.02
CA SER A 133 -7.59 -3.08 -8.10
C SER A 133 -8.96 -2.80 -8.72
N ALA A 134 -9.76 -3.84 -9.00
CA ALA A 134 -11.12 -3.69 -9.51
C ALA A 134 -12.05 -2.99 -8.49
N TYR A 135 -11.94 -3.37 -7.21
CA TYR A 135 -12.71 -2.71 -6.13
C TYR A 135 -12.36 -1.22 -6.00
N ALA A 136 -11.09 -0.85 -6.21
CA ALA A 136 -10.67 0.54 -6.15
C ALA A 136 -11.39 1.44 -7.18
N LEU A 137 -11.89 0.89 -8.29
CA LEU A 137 -12.72 1.61 -9.25
C LEU A 137 -14.10 2.00 -8.72
N THR A 138 -14.60 1.26 -7.73
CA THR A 138 -15.90 1.52 -7.09
C THR A 138 -15.83 2.55 -5.96
N LEU A 139 -14.61 2.91 -5.53
CA LEU A 139 -14.42 3.88 -4.46
C LEU A 139 -14.91 5.28 -4.88
N PRO A 140 -15.47 6.05 -3.93
CA PRO A 140 -15.89 7.41 -4.20
C PRO A 140 -14.71 8.27 -4.64
N LYS A 141 -14.97 9.18 -5.56
CA LYS A 141 -13.95 10.08 -6.11
C LYS A 141 -13.44 10.99 -5.01
N ILE A 142 -12.20 10.79 -4.59
CA ILE A 142 -11.54 11.63 -3.60
C ILE A 142 -11.01 12.86 -4.33
N PRO A 143 -11.44 14.08 -3.97
CA PRO A 143 -10.87 15.29 -4.56
C PRO A 143 -9.37 15.32 -4.25
N VAL A 144 -8.56 15.58 -5.27
CA VAL A 144 -7.15 15.90 -5.05
C VAL A 144 -7.14 17.09 -4.11
N ALA A 145 -6.46 16.96 -2.96
CA ALA A 145 -6.42 18.02 -1.97
C ALA A 145 -6.04 19.33 -2.68
N GLU A 146 -6.94 20.32 -2.61
CA GLU A 146 -6.64 21.65 -3.17
C GLU A 146 -5.31 22.10 -2.60
N LYS A 147 -4.38 22.43 -3.48
CA LYS A 147 -3.08 22.96 -3.15
C LYS A 147 -3.26 24.13 -2.15
N LYS A 148 -3.10 23.89 -0.86
CA LYS A 148 -2.55 24.93 -0.02
C LYS A 148 -1.11 25.09 -0.51
N ALA A 149 -0.96 25.98 -1.48
CA ALA A 149 0.33 26.46 -1.93
C ALA A 149 1.07 26.96 -0.70
N THR A 150 2.12 26.28 -0.29
CA THR A 150 3.18 26.65 0.67
C THR A 150 3.58 25.52 1.63
N THR A 151 3.32 24.27 1.31
CA THR A 151 3.97 23.22 2.09
C THR A 151 5.37 22.99 1.48
N SER A 152 6.40 23.50 2.12
CA SER A 152 7.80 23.24 1.81
C SER A 152 8.05 21.74 1.68
N LEU A 153 8.97 21.34 0.80
CA LEU A 153 9.43 19.93 0.71
C LEU A 153 9.86 19.38 2.08
N ALA A 154 10.41 20.24 2.94
CA ALA A 154 10.78 19.89 4.31
C ALA A 154 9.57 19.47 5.17
N SER A 155 8.42 20.17 5.04
CA SER A 155 7.17 19.82 5.72
C SER A 155 6.58 18.50 5.19
N LYS A 156 6.68 18.25 3.88
CA LYS A 156 6.24 16.99 3.26
C LYS A 156 7.06 15.78 3.67
N LEU A 157 8.32 15.97 4.00
CA LEU A 157 9.23 14.94 4.51
C LEU A 157 9.13 14.77 6.03
N GLY A 158 8.23 15.51 6.70
CA GLY A 158 8.07 15.43 8.15
C GLY A 158 9.23 16.08 8.92
N LEU A 159 10.10 16.86 8.25
CA LEU A 159 11.24 17.51 8.90
C LEU A 159 10.80 18.61 9.88
N ASP A 160 9.57 19.09 9.75
CA ASP A 160 8.98 20.02 10.73
C ASP A 160 8.78 19.38 12.10
N ALA A 161 8.72 18.03 12.16
CA ALA A 161 8.68 17.31 13.43
C ALA A 161 9.97 17.51 14.25
N PHE A 162 11.11 17.74 13.59
CA PHE A 162 12.37 18.01 14.31
C PHE A 162 12.36 19.38 15.00
N VAL A 163 11.51 20.31 14.58
CA VAL A 163 11.36 21.61 15.26
C VAL A 163 10.73 21.41 16.65
N LEU A 164 9.89 20.38 16.82
CA LEU A 164 9.29 20.04 18.11
C LEU A 164 10.28 19.52 19.15
N PHE A 165 11.43 18.99 18.70
CA PHE A 165 12.49 18.51 19.60
C PHE A 165 13.49 19.60 20.00
N LYS A 166 13.31 20.82 19.50
CA LYS A 166 14.24 21.93 19.78
C LYS A 166 13.77 22.86 20.92
N ASN A 167 12.59 22.60 21.50
CA ASN A 167 12.06 23.30 22.68
C ASN A 167 12.12 22.43 23.94
#